data_c6303c99482b2af4fe753a21d320da21
#
_entry.id   c6303c99482b2af4fe753a21d320da21
#
_cell.length_a   1.000
_cell.length_b   1.000
_cell.length_c   1.000
_cell.angle_alpha   90.00
_cell.angle_beta   90.00
_cell.angle_gamma   90.00
#
_symmetry.space_group_name_H-M   'P 1'
#
loop_
_entity.id
_entity.type
_entity.pdbx_description
1 polymer ?
#
loop_
_entity_poly.entity_id
_entity_poly.type
_entity_poly.pdbx_seq_one_letter_code
_entity_poly.pdbx_strand_id
1 'polypeptide(L)'
;MHEVVLYTRAGCHLCDQVKATLARLEKRGGLSFVWQEVDVDSDPELQQKFNHEVPVVFIDGKKAFKYRMDERDFLRALVAR
;
A
#
# COMPACT_ATOMS: atom_id res chain seq x y z
N MET A 1 14.23 -7.14 4.91
CA MET A 1 13.55 -6.22 3.96
C MET A 1 12.05 -6.30 4.19
N HIS A 2 11.39 -5.15 4.31
CA HIS A 2 9.95 -5.13 4.56
C HIS A 2 9.17 -5.47 3.30
N GLU A 3 8.09 -6.20 3.46
CA GLU A 3 7.18 -6.54 2.36
C GLU A 3 5.92 -5.68 2.46
N VAL A 4 5.67 -4.88 1.45
CA VAL A 4 4.54 -3.96 1.40
C VAL A 4 3.56 -4.44 0.34
N VAL A 5 2.28 -4.56 0.70
CA VAL A 5 1.23 -4.90 -0.25
C VAL A 5 0.23 -3.75 -0.29
N LEU A 6 -0.01 -3.24 -1.49
CA LEU A 6 -0.99 -2.20 -1.73
C LEU A 6 -2.20 -2.81 -2.42
N TYR A 7 -3.34 -2.77 -1.75
CA TYR A 7 -4.62 -3.20 -2.33
C TYR A 7 -5.31 -2.02 -2.97
N THR A 8 -5.63 -2.16 -4.26
CA THR A 8 -6.16 -1.07 -5.08
C THR A 8 -7.40 -1.51 -5.84
N ARG A 9 -7.99 -0.55 -6.54
CA ARG A 9 -9.11 -0.79 -7.45
C ARG A 9 -8.94 0.14 -8.65
N ALA A 10 -9.36 -0.31 -9.82
CA ALA A 10 -9.34 0.52 -11.02
C ALA A 10 -10.21 1.76 -10.82
N GLY A 11 -9.72 2.91 -11.28
CA GLY A 11 -10.45 4.17 -11.14
C GLY A 11 -10.36 4.80 -9.76
N CYS A 12 -9.56 4.25 -8.87
CA CYS A 12 -9.38 4.78 -7.51
C CYS A 12 -8.29 5.85 -7.51
N HIS A 13 -8.70 7.10 -7.37
CA HIS A 13 -7.77 8.23 -7.38
C HIS A 13 -6.81 8.21 -6.18
N LEU A 14 -7.34 7.89 -5.00
CA LEU A 14 -6.50 7.80 -3.79
C LEU A 14 -5.50 6.64 -3.90
N CYS A 15 -5.89 5.55 -4.55
CA CYS A 15 -4.99 4.43 -4.79
C CYS A 15 -3.81 4.86 -5.66
N ASP A 16 -4.09 5.68 -6.68
CA ASP A 16 -3.04 6.18 -7.57
C ASP A 16 -2.04 7.05 -6.81
N GLN A 17 -2.51 7.83 -5.86
CA GLN A 17 -1.63 8.67 -5.04
C GLN A 17 -0.69 7.83 -4.18
N VAL A 18 -1.21 6.79 -3.54
CA VAL A 18 -0.39 5.89 -2.72
C VAL A 18 0.61 5.14 -3.59
N LYS A 19 0.16 4.66 -4.74
CA LYS A 19 1.01 3.97 -5.68
C LYS A 19 2.19 4.85 -6.14
N ALA A 20 1.89 6.11 -6.45
CA ALA A 20 2.93 7.05 -6.87
C ALA A 20 3.95 7.30 -5.76
N THR A 21 3.48 7.39 -4.51
CA THR A 21 4.37 7.57 -3.36
C THR A 21 5.30 6.37 -3.19
N LEU A 22 4.76 5.15 -3.26
CA LEU A 22 5.57 3.94 -3.12
C LEU A 22 6.60 3.82 -4.25
N ALA A 23 6.17 4.08 -5.49
CA ALA A 23 7.07 4.02 -6.63
C ALA A 23 8.20 5.04 -6.53
N ARG A 24 7.89 6.25 -6.07
CA ARG A 24 8.88 7.31 -5.91
C ARG A 24 9.89 6.96 -4.83
N LEU A 25 9.41 6.42 -3.70
CA LEU A 25 10.30 6.04 -2.60
C LEU A 25 11.20 4.87 -2.98
N GLU A 26 10.66 3.90 -3.72
CA GLU A 26 11.44 2.79 -4.23
C GLU A 26 12.55 3.27 -5.15
N LYS A 27 12.22 4.17 -6.06
CA LYS A 27 13.17 4.70 -7.03
C LYS A 27 14.27 5.53 -6.34
N ARG A 28 13.90 6.28 -5.30
CA ARG A 28 14.87 7.08 -4.54
C ARG A 28 15.93 6.20 -3.91
N GLY A 29 15.56 5.01 -3.46
CA GLY A 29 16.47 4.07 -2.82
C GLY A 29 16.76 4.44 -1.37
N GLY A 30 17.63 3.64 -0.74
CA GLY A 30 18.01 3.86 0.64
C GLY A 30 17.04 3.33 1.67
N LEU A 31 15.94 2.70 1.21
CA LEU A 31 14.92 2.11 2.08
C LEU A 31 14.87 0.60 1.84
N SER A 32 14.66 -0.14 2.92
CA SER A 32 14.65 -1.61 2.86
C SER A 32 13.23 -2.13 2.72
N PHE A 33 12.62 -1.94 1.56
CA PHE A 33 11.29 -2.50 1.31
C PHE A 33 11.12 -2.88 -0.16
N VAL A 34 10.24 -3.86 -0.38
CA VAL A 34 9.72 -4.20 -1.70
C VAL A 34 8.21 -4.06 -1.63
N TRP A 35 7.56 -3.79 -2.75
CA TRP A 35 6.11 -3.63 -2.74
C TRP A 35 5.47 -4.23 -3.98
N GLN A 36 4.21 -4.60 -3.82
CA GLN A 36 3.40 -5.10 -4.93
C GLN A 36 2.00 -4.50 -4.83
N GLU A 37 1.36 -4.40 -5.98
CA GLU A 37 -0.01 -3.93 -6.09
C GLU A 37 -0.92 -5.12 -6.35
N VAL A 38 -2.04 -5.19 -5.62
CA VAL A 38 -3.04 -6.23 -5.80
C VAL A 38 -4.38 -5.56 -6.07
N ASP A 39 -5.00 -5.90 -7.20
CA ASP A 39 -6.33 -5.41 -7.55
C ASP A 39 -7.37 -6.22 -6.78
N VAL A 40 -8.13 -5.54 -5.91
CA VAL A 40 -9.15 -6.23 -5.10
C VAL A 40 -10.26 -6.84 -5.95
N ASP A 41 -10.48 -6.31 -7.14
CA ASP A 41 -11.51 -6.84 -8.04
C ASP A 41 -11.07 -8.12 -8.76
N SER A 42 -9.81 -8.52 -8.61
CA SER A 42 -9.30 -9.76 -9.18
C SER A 42 -9.72 -11.00 -8.38
N ASP A 43 -10.23 -10.82 -7.17
CA ASP A 43 -10.57 -11.91 -6.27
C ASP A 43 -11.82 -11.54 -5.46
N PRO A 44 -12.90 -12.33 -5.54
CA PRO A 44 -14.13 -12.04 -4.79
C PRO A 44 -13.95 -11.91 -3.29
N GLU A 45 -13.02 -12.65 -2.69
CA GLU A 45 -12.75 -12.55 -1.26
C GLU A 45 -12.13 -11.20 -0.91
N LEU A 46 -11.18 -10.75 -1.73
CA LEU A 46 -10.55 -9.45 -1.54
C LEU A 46 -11.54 -8.33 -1.76
N GLN A 47 -12.38 -8.45 -2.78
CA GLN A 47 -13.41 -7.48 -3.08
C GLN A 47 -14.36 -7.31 -1.90
N GLN A 48 -14.80 -8.42 -1.31
CA GLN A 48 -15.67 -8.39 -0.16
C GLN A 48 -14.97 -7.80 1.08
N LYS A 49 -13.71 -8.16 1.28
CA LYS A 49 -12.95 -7.75 2.46
C LYS A 49 -12.57 -6.28 2.44
N PHE A 50 -12.20 -5.75 1.27
CA PHE A 50 -11.68 -4.38 1.16
C PHE A 50 -12.53 -3.44 0.31
N ASN A 51 -13.72 -3.82 -0.05
CA ASN A 51 -14.58 -3.18 -1.04
C ASN A 51 -14.46 -1.65 -1.13
N HIS A 52 -14.78 -0.93 -0.06
CA HIS A 52 -14.73 0.53 -0.04
C HIS A 52 -13.55 1.07 0.76
N GLU A 53 -12.65 0.21 1.21
CA GLU A 53 -11.54 0.63 2.07
C GLU A 53 -10.26 0.95 1.31
N VAL A 54 -10.24 0.69 0.00
CA VAL A 54 -9.04 0.93 -0.80
C VAL A 54 -8.72 2.43 -0.87
N PRO A 55 -7.44 2.82 -0.90
CA PRO A 55 -6.27 1.95 -0.84
C PRO A 55 -6.02 1.41 0.56
N VAL A 56 -5.60 0.15 0.64
CA VAL A 56 -5.19 -0.46 1.91
C VAL A 56 -3.73 -0.90 1.76
N VAL A 57 -2.92 -0.54 2.74
CA VAL A 57 -1.49 -0.87 2.73
C VAL A 57 -1.18 -1.81 3.90
N PHE A 58 -0.61 -2.95 3.56
CA PHE A 58 -0.11 -3.91 4.56
C PHE A 58 1.42 -3.85 4.56
N ILE A 59 2.00 -3.87 5.75
CA ILE A 59 3.45 -3.96 5.91
C ILE A 59 3.72 -5.22 6.72
N ASP A 60 4.49 -6.14 6.14
CA ASP A 60 4.85 -7.42 6.77
C ASP A 60 3.63 -8.18 7.29
N GLY A 61 2.55 -8.17 6.50
CA GLY A 61 1.33 -8.91 6.81
C GLY A 61 0.37 -8.21 7.77
N LYS A 62 0.67 -6.99 8.18
CA LYS A 62 -0.19 -6.23 9.08
C LYS A 62 -0.74 -4.99 8.39
N LYS A 63 -2.04 -4.74 8.54
CA LYS A 63 -2.69 -3.55 8.00
C LYS A 63 -2.08 -2.31 8.64
N ALA A 64 -1.52 -1.44 7.82
CA ALA A 64 -0.84 -0.24 8.29
C ALA A 64 -1.60 1.04 7.94
N PHE A 65 -2.18 1.12 6.75
CA PHE A 65 -2.87 2.32 6.28
C PHE A 65 -4.13 1.95 5.52
N LYS A 66 -5.09 2.85 5.56
CA LYS A 66 -6.38 2.72 4.89
C LYS A 66 -6.80 4.09 4.37
N TYR A 67 -7.27 4.17 3.12
CA TYR A 67 -7.70 5.38 2.42
C TYR A 67 -6.56 6.31 2.03
N ARG A 68 -5.63 6.57 2.91
CA ARG A 68 -4.52 7.48 2.68
C ARG A 68 -3.26 6.94 3.32
N MET A 69 -2.13 7.36 2.79
CA MET A 69 -0.84 7.01 3.37
C MET A 69 0.06 8.24 3.29
N ASP A 70 0.33 8.83 4.45
CA ASP A 70 1.28 9.93 4.56
C ASP A 70 2.70 9.36 4.48
N GLU A 71 3.55 10.01 3.69
CA GLU A 71 4.93 9.53 3.48
C GLU A 71 5.70 9.42 4.79
N ARG A 72 5.58 10.40 5.68
CA ARG A 72 6.28 10.39 6.96
C ARG A 72 5.82 9.22 7.82
N ASP A 73 4.53 8.97 7.85
CA ASP A 73 3.96 7.87 8.62
C ASP A 73 4.44 6.53 8.06
N PHE A 74 4.51 6.42 6.74
CA PHE A 74 5.02 5.22 6.10
C PHE A 74 6.49 4.98 6.48
N LEU A 75 7.33 6.00 6.38
CA LEU A 75 8.75 5.88 6.74
C LEU A 75 8.92 5.50 8.20
N ARG A 76 8.13 6.08 9.09
CA ARG A 76 8.14 5.72 10.51
C ARG A 76 7.75 4.26 10.71
N ALA A 77 6.73 3.80 10.00
CA ALA A 77 6.27 2.42 10.11
C ALA A 77 7.35 1.43 9.71
N LEU A 78 8.15 1.76 8.69
CA LEU A 78 9.26 0.91 8.27
C LEU A 78 10.33 0.82 9.35
N VAL A 79 10.63 1.93 10.01
CA VAL A 79 11.67 1.98 11.04
C VAL A 79 11.21 1.31 12.33
N ALA A 80 9.92 1.42 12.67
CA ALA A 80 9.36 0.89 13.91
C ALA A 80 9.20 -0.63 13.92
N ARG A 81 9.42 -1.29 12.79
CA ARG A 81 9.18 -2.74 12.66
C ARG A 81 10.47 -3.57 12.61
#